data_14c4be338200f22f75dabdbd1fbfb71c
#
_entry.id   14c4be338200f22f75dabdbd1fbfb71c
#
_cell.length_a   1.000
_cell.length_b   1.000
_cell.length_c   1.000
_cell.angle_alpha   90.00
_cell.angle_beta   90.00
_cell.angle_gamma   90.00
#
_symmetry.space_group_name_H-M   'P 1'
#
loop_
_entity.id
_entity.type
_entity.pdbx_description
1 polymer ?
#
loop_
_entity_poly.entity_id
_entity_poly.type
_entity_poly.pdbx_seq_one_letter_code
_entity_poly.pdbx_strand_id
1 'polypeptide(L)'
;KPCIVFLKHSSVYEMFFALSFFQPASYVAKYELTFIPIVRGAIRALKCIPVKRGLGKKEVNKVVTQGEQRLNEGRWIVICPEGTRVRCGETRRYGLSGALLAKGTVTPVLPIAHNAGYFWGRRSLIKRPGKITFSVGGQFTTEDMEIDEINKRAQDWIEKEIKNFG
;
A
#
# COMPACT_ATOMS: atom_id res chain seq x y z
N LYS A 1 11.74 3.51 12.90
CA LYS A 1 10.43 3.50 13.58
C LYS A 1 9.36 3.11 12.55
N PRO A 2 8.42 2.20 12.86
CA PRO A 2 7.35 1.81 11.93
C PRO A 2 6.53 3.01 11.48
N CYS A 3 6.10 2.99 10.21
CA CYS A 3 5.19 3.99 9.64
C CYS A 3 4.19 3.34 8.68
N ILE A 4 3.33 4.13 8.08
CA ILE A 4 2.36 3.67 7.08
C ILE A 4 2.96 3.88 5.69
N VAL A 5 3.18 2.78 4.98
CA VAL A 5 3.73 2.76 3.63
C VAL A 5 2.58 2.87 2.62
N PHE A 6 2.60 3.94 1.81
CA PHE A 6 1.73 4.08 0.64
C PHE A 6 2.49 3.60 -0.59
N LEU A 7 2.14 2.41 -1.05
CA LEU A 7 2.83 1.73 -2.14
C LEU A 7 1.99 1.78 -3.42
N LYS A 8 2.56 2.25 -4.52
CA LYS A 8 1.95 2.18 -5.85
C LYS A 8 1.51 0.75 -6.16
N HIS A 9 0.29 0.59 -6.71
CA HIS A 9 -0.27 -0.72 -7.01
C HIS A 9 -0.40 -0.96 -8.51
N SER A 10 0.62 -1.53 -9.14
CA SER A 10 0.62 -1.82 -10.58
C SER A 10 1.06 -3.24 -10.95
N SER A 11 1.71 -3.97 -10.02
CA SER A 11 2.24 -5.32 -10.23
C SER A 11 1.96 -6.21 -9.02
N VAL A 12 2.23 -7.51 -9.15
CA VAL A 12 2.35 -8.41 -7.99
C VAL A 12 3.73 -8.28 -7.34
N TYR A 13 4.73 -7.89 -8.12
CA TYR A 13 6.13 -7.84 -7.70
C TYR A 13 6.38 -6.89 -6.51
N GLU A 14 5.64 -5.79 -6.43
CA GLU A 14 5.78 -4.83 -5.33
C GLU A 14 5.53 -5.43 -3.94
N MET A 15 4.70 -6.49 -3.88
CA MET A 15 4.43 -7.18 -2.61
C MET A 15 5.67 -7.95 -2.14
N PHE A 16 6.42 -8.57 -3.06
CA PHE A 16 7.69 -9.25 -2.72
C PHE A 16 8.74 -8.25 -2.25
N PHE A 17 8.84 -7.10 -2.92
CA PHE A 17 9.71 -6.01 -2.47
C PHE A 17 9.36 -5.57 -1.06
N ALA A 18 8.08 -5.25 -0.81
CA ALA A 18 7.65 -4.79 0.49
C ALA A 18 7.87 -5.83 1.60
N LEU A 19 7.65 -7.14 1.30
CA LEU A 19 7.94 -8.23 2.23
C LEU A 19 9.42 -8.34 2.60
N SER A 20 10.33 -8.00 1.69
CA SER A 20 11.78 -8.06 1.93
C SER A 20 12.28 -6.83 2.70
N PHE A 21 11.66 -5.67 2.48
CA PHE A 21 12.16 -4.39 2.97
C PHE A 21 11.59 -3.97 4.33
N PHE A 22 10.28 -4.25 4.55
CA PHE A 22 9.58 -3.79 5.75
C PHE A 22 9.28 -4.97 6.66
N GLN A 23 10.06 -5.14 7.72
CA GLN A 23 9.87 -6.20 8.69
C GLN A 23 9.95 -5.69 10.13
N PRO A 24 9.02 -6.09 11.00
CA PRO A 24 7.78 -6.81 10.70
C PRO A 24 6.73 -5.90 10.05
N ALA A 25 6.01 -6.39 9.04
CA ALA A 25 4.95 -5.63 8.38
C ALA A 25 3.61 -6.37 8.35
N SER A 26 2.54 -5.60 8.29
CA SER A 26 1.18 -6.06 8.01
C SER A 26 0.63 -5.37 6.78
N TYR A 27 -0.03 -6.13 5.91
CA TYR A 27 -0.53 -5.65 4.62
C TYR A 27 -2.04 -5.54 4.65
N VAL A 28 -2.57 -4.49 4.05
CA VAL A 28 -3.99 -4.45 3.70
C VAL A 28 -4.20 -5.29 2.45
N ALA A 29 -4.84 -6.43 2.61
CA ALA A 29 -4.97 -7.45 1.57
C ALA A 29 -6.43 -7.63 1.14
N LYS A 30 -6.64 -8.11 -0.08
CA LYS A 30 -7.98 -8.45 -0.57
C LYS A 30 -8.52 -9.66 0.19
N TYR A 31 -9.76 -9.56 0.71
CA TYR A 31 -10.39 -10.62 1.54
C TYR A 31 -10.44 -11.96 0.81
N GLU A 32 -10.74 -11.97 -0.49
CA GLU A 32 -10.86 -13.20 -1.30
C GLU A 32 -9.56 -14.00 -1.38
N LEU A 33 -8.41 -13.39 -1.07
CA LEU A 33 -7.14 -14.12 -0.97
C LEU A 33 -7.13 -15.10 0.22
N THR A 34 -7.99 -14.90 1.21
CA THR A 34 -8.13 -15.82 2.36
C THR A 34 -8.74 -17.17 1.97
N PHE A 35 -9.34 -17.28 0.79
CA PHE A 35 -9.89 -18.55 0.29
C PHE A 35 -8.81 -19.47 -0.30
N ILE A 36 -7.63 -18.96 -0.59
CA ILE A 36 -6.49 -19.73 -1.09
C ILE A 36 -5.71 -20.26 0.12
N PRO A 37 -5.63 -21.59 0.38
CA PRO A 37 -5.07 -22.14 1.61
C PRO A 37 -3.66 -21.64 1.97
N ILE A 38 -2.74 -21.66 1.01
CA ILE A 38 -1.35 -21.22 1.20
C ILE A 38 -1.29 -19.72 1.50
N VAL A 39 -2.03 -18.91 0.73
CA VAL A 39 -2.09 -17.45 0.91
C VAL A 39 -2.73 -17.09 2.25
N ARG A 40 -3.76 -17.83 2.66
CA ARG A 40 -4.41 -17.67 3.98
C ARG A 40 -3.41 -17.88 5.12
N GLY A 41 -2.53 -18.87 5.00
CA GLY A 41 -1.45 -19.11 5.97
C GLY A 41 -0.52 -17.89 6.08
N ALA A 42 -0.07 -17.36 4.95
CA ALA A 42 0.77 -16.15 4.90
C ALA A 42 0.05 -14.91 5.45
N ILE A 43 -1.23 -14.70 5.09
CA ILE A 43 -2.05 -13.59 5.62
C ILE A 43 -2.12 -13.63 7.15
N ARG A 44 -2.27 -14.81 7.74
CA ARG A 44 -2.30 -14.98 9.19
C ARG A 44 -0.93 -14.75 9.83
N ALA A 45 0.13 -15.36 9.29
CA ALA A 45 1.49 -15.23 9.80
C ALA A 45 1.98 -13.79 9.78
N LEU A 46 1.69 -13.07 8.70
CA LEU A 46 2.03 -11.65 8.53
C LEU A 46 1.04 -10.71 9.24
N LYS A 47 0.02 -11.23 9.93
CA LYS A 47 -1.02 -10.45 10.58
C LYS A 47 -1.66 -9.41 9.65
N CYS A 48 -1.86 -9.77 8.37
CA CYS A 48 -2.47 -8.89 7.38
C CYS A 48 -3.90 -8.49 7.76
N ILE A 49 -4.37 -7.40 7.17
CA ILE A 49 -5.72 -6.86 7.36
C ILE A 49 -6.54 -7.16 6.10
N PRO A 50 -7.31 -8.28 6.07
CA PRO A 50 -8.11 -8.62 4.90
C PRO A 50 -9.35 -7.72 4.82
N VAL A 51 -9.57 -7.08 3.64
CA VAL A 51 -10.68 -6.16 3.39
C VAL A 51 -11.52 -6.59 2.21
N LYS A 52 -12.85 -6.45 2.35
CA LYS A 52 -13.82 -6.62 1.26
C LYS A 52 -13.98 -5.28 0.56
N ARG A 53 -13.59 -5.20 -0.69
CA ARG A 53 -13.70 -3.96 -1.46
C ARG A 53 -15.16 -3.62 -1.75
N GLY A 54 -15.50 -2.32 -1.71
CA GLY A 54 -16.85 -1.86 -2.03
C GLY A 54 -17.85 -1.86 -0.87
N LEU A 55 -17.48 -2.34 0.32
CA LEU A 55 -18.35 -2.33 1.50
C LEU A 55 -18.26 -1.06 2.36
N GLY A 56 -17.70 0.03 1.79
CA GLY A 56 -17.76 1.37 2.35
C GLY A 56 -17.13 1.53 3.74
N LYS A 57 -17.80 2.31 4.59
CA LYS A 57 -17.31 2.78 5.89
C LYS A 57 -16.88 1.66 6.84
N LYS A 58 -17.56 0.51 6.83
CA LYS A 58 -17.24 -0.64 7.71
C LYS A 58 -15.83 -1.18 7.46
N GLU A 59 -15.44 -1.35 6.20
CA GLU A 59 -14.11 -1.87 5.86
C GLU A 59 -13.02 -0.81 6.08
N VAL A 60 -13.34 0.47 5.89
CA VAL A 60 -12.44 1.58 6.24
C VAL A 60 -12.15 1.56 7.75
N ASN A 61 -13.18 1.49 8.59
CA ASN A 61 -13.02 1.43 10.05
C ASN A 61 -12.22 0.20 10.48
N LYS A 62 -12.42 -0.95 9.83
CA LYS A 62 -11.63 -2.16 10.08
C LYS A 62 -10.13 -1.94 9.83
N VAL A 63 -9.78 -1.28 8.73
CA VAL A 63 -8.38 -0.94 8.44
C VAL A 63 -7.81 -0.02 9.50
N VAL A 64 -8.56 1.00 9.93
CA VAL A 64 -8.12 1.93 10.97
C VAL A 64 -7.89 1.19 12.28
N THR A 65 -8.88 0.45 12.79
CA THR A 65 -8.79 -0.23 14.09
C THR A 65 -7.69 -1.30 14.11
N GLN A 66 -7.65 -2.17 13.09
CA GLN A 66 -6.64 -3.22 13.03
C GLN A 66 -5.24 -2.65 12.70
N GLY A 67 -5.18 -1.60 11.87
CA GLY A 67 -3.93 -0.92 11.55
C GLY A 67 -3.29 -0.29 12.79
N GLU A 68 -4.06 0.42 13.60
CA GLU A 68 -3.61 0.97 14.88
C GLU A 68 -3.06 -0.12 15.81
N GLN A 69 -3.79 -1.24 15.94
CA GLN A 69 -3.30 -2.38 16.73
C GLN A 69 -1.95 -2.88 16.22
N ARG A 70 -1.76 -3.00 14.90
CA ARG A 70 -0.49 -3.47 14.30
C ARG A 70 0.63 -2.45 14.48
N LEU A 71 0.36 -1.16 14.38
CA LEU A 71 1.33 -0.10 14.66
C LEU A 71 1.81 -0.17 16.12
N ASN A 72 0.88 -0.39 17.06
CA ASN A 72 1.20 -0.55 18.48
C ASN A 72 2.01 -1.83 18.77
N GLU A 73 1.90 -2.87 17.92
CA GLU A 73 2.76 -4.05 17.93
C GLU A 73 4.15 -3.79 17.28
N GLY A 74 4.46 -2.57 16.91
CA GLY A 74 5.73 -2.20 16.27
C GLY A 74 5.83 -2.63 14.80
N ARG A 75 4.72 -2.85 14.11
CA ARG A 75 4.68 -3.31 12.73
C ARG A 75 4.48 -2.16 11.75
N TRP A 76 5.12 -2.23 10.59
CA TRP A 76 4.82 -1.38 9.46
C TRP A 76 3.44 -1.73 8.88
N ILE A 77 2.71 -0.73 8.40
CA ILE A 77 1.45 -0.97 7.67
C ILE A 77 1.68 -0.65 6.20
N VAL A 78 1.54 -1.66 5.35
CA VAL A 78 1.66 -1.47 3.89
C VAL A 78 0.28 -1.43 3.26
N ILE A 79 -0.02 -0.32 2.62
CA ILE A 79 -1.30 -0.05 1.96
C ILE A 79 -1.03 0.33 0.51
N CYS A 80 -1.81 -0.26 -0.42
CA CYS A 80 -1.90 0.20 -1.79
C CYS A 80 -3.14 1.11 -1.91
N PRO A 81 -2.99 2.44 -1.86
CA PRO A 81 -4.12 3.34 -1.66
C PRO A 81 -5.09 3.41 -2.84
N GLU A 82 -4.67 3.02 -4.05
CA GLU A 82 -5.56 2.87 -5.20
C GLU A 82 -6.62 1.76 -5.01
N GLY A 83 -6.44 0.86 -4.04
CA GLY A 83 -7.35 -0.24 -3.73
C GLY A 83 -7.44 -1.33 -4.79
N THR A 84 -6.84 -1.16 -5.95
CA THR A 84 -6.71 -2.16 -7.02
C THR A 84 -5.49 -1.85 -7.88
N ARG A 85 -4.94 -2.87 -8.55
CA ARG A 85 -3.84 -2.65 -9.49
C ARG A 85 -4.30 -1.77 -10.65
N VAL A 86 -3.56 -0.69 -10.93
CA VAL A 86 -3.74 0.21 -12.06
C VAL A 86 -2.68 -0.08 -13.14
N ARG A 87 -2.96 0.28 -14.39
CA ARG A 87 -1.97 0.15 -15.47
C ARG A 87 -0.86 1.16 -15.28
N CYS A 88 0.30 0.89 -15.89
CA CYS A 88 1.37 1.87 -15.93
C CYS A 88 0.92 3.15 -16.62
N GLY A 89 1.29 4.29 -16.07
CA GLY A 89 0.88 5.60 -16.56
C GLY A 89 -0.55 6.03 -16.16
N GLU A 90 -1.33 5.12 -15.58
CA GLU A 90 -2.65 5.46 -15.04
C GLU A 90 -2.55 5.75 -13.53
N THR A 91 -3.43 6.62 -13.06
CA THR A 91 -3.64 6.89 -11.63
C THR A 91 -5.10 6.70 -11.27
N ARG A 92 -5.36 6.55 -10.00
CA ARG A 92 -6.70 6.43 -9.45
C ARG A 92 -6.76 7.21 -8.14
N ARG A 93 -7.93 7.79 -7.83
CA ARG A 93 -8.16 8.43 -6.53
C ARG A 93 -7.82 7.47 -5.39
N TYR A 94 -7.05 7.94 -4.42
CA TYR A 94 -6.68 7.18 -3.24
C TYR A 94 -7.86 6.96 -2.30
N GLY A 95 -7.95 5.77 -1.72
CA GLY A 95 -8.92 5.44 -0.69
C GLY A 95 -8.61 6.15 0.63
N LEU A 96 -9.63 6.27 1.49
CA LEU A 96 -9.53 7.04 2.72
C LEU A 96 -8.83 6.31 3.88
N SER A 97 -8.82 4.97 3.85
CA SER A 97 -8.42 4.17 5.01
C SER A 97 -6.99 4.40 5.48
N GLY A 98 -6.05 4.57 4.56
CA GLY A 98 -4.64 4.83 4.89
C GLY A 98 -4.44 6.19 5.53
N ALA A 99 -5.05 7.23 4.96
CA ALA A 99 -4.95 8.59 5.49
C ALA A 99 -5.70 8.74 6.82
N LEU A 100 -6.86 8.09 6.98
CA LEU A 100 -7.57 8.04 8.26
C LEU A 100 -6.76 7.36 9.35
N LEU A 101 -6.11 6.22 9.04
CA LEU A 101 -5.22 5.55 9.97
C LEU A 101 -4.04 6.47 10.34
N ALA A 102 -3.40 7.08 9.36
CA ALA A 102 -2.25 7.95 9.56
C ALA A 102 -2.59 9.17 10.44
N LYS A 103 -3.70 9.87 10.13
CA LYS A 103 -4.18 11.01 10.92
C LYS A 103 -4.56 10.58 12.35
N GLY A 104 -5.34 9.51 12.50
CA GLY A 104 -5.84 9.05 13.80
C GLY A 104 -4.74 8.57 14.75
N THR A 105 -3.64 8.04 14.23
CA THR A 105 -2.50 7.56 15.02
C THR A 105 -1.31 8.51 15.03
N VAL A 106 -1.41 9.65 14.35
CA VAL A 106 -0.29 10.61 14.14
C VAL A 106 0.97 9.88 13.62
N THR A 107 0.75 8.85 12.79
CA THR A 107 1.85 8.03 12.26
C THR A 107 2.31 8.58 10.90
N PRO A 108 3.62 8.77 10.69
CA PRO A 108 4.14 9.25 9.42
C PRO A 108 3.77 8.34 8.24
N VAL A 109 3.63 8.94 7.06
CA VAL A 109 3.42 8.25 5.80
C VAL A 109 4.73 8.20 5.00
N LEU A 110 5.04 7.02 4.44
CA LEU A 110 6.17 6.77 3.54
C LEU A 110 5.64 6.42 2.15
N PRO A 111 5.74 7.32 1.15
CA PRO A 111 5.32 7.04 -0.20
C PRO A 111 6.38 6.25 -0.96
N ILE A 112 5.96 5.25 -1.75
CA ILE A 112 6.83 4.43 -2.59
C ILE A 112 6.26 4.31 -3.99
N ALA A 113 7.09 4.68 -4.98
CA ALA A 113 6.85 4.52 -6.40
C ALA A 113 7.69 3.39 -6.98
N HIS A 114 7.25 2.77 -8.06
CA HIS A 114 8.01 1.77 -8.80
C HIS A 114 7.52 1.60 -10.23
N ASN A 115 8.37 1.03 -11.07
CA ASN A 115 8.07 0.75 -12.48
C ASN A 115 7.75 -0.74 -12.76
N ALA A 116 7.55 -1.56 -11.74
CA ALA A 116 7.34 -3.00 -11.89
C ALA A 116 6.18 -3.37 -12.83
N GLY A 117 5.16 -2.52 -12.93
CA GLY A 117 4.01 -2.74 -13.79
C GLY A 117 4.34 -2.72 -15.29
N TYR A 118 5.44 -2.10 -15.73
CA TYR A 118 5.91 -2.15 -17.13
C TYR A 118 6.44 -3.53 -17.50
N PHE A 119 7.03 -4.25 -16.53
CA PHE A 119 7.64 -5.56 -16.74
C PHE A 119 6.69 -6.71 -16.41
N TRP A 120 5.86 -6.54 -15.41
CA TRP A 120 4.84 -7.51 -15.02
C TRP A 120 3.54 -6.81 -14.61
N GLY A 121 2.76 -6.41 -15.60
CA GLY A 121 1.53 -5.64 -15.42
C GLY A 121 0.37 -6.45 -14.86
N ARG A 122 -0.72 -5.73 -14.61
CA ARG A 122 -1.97 -6.29 -14.10
C ARG A 122 -2.52 -7.38 -15.02
N ARG A 123 -2.83 -8.56 -14.48
CA ARG A 123 -3.40 -9.72 -15.20
C ARG A 123 -2.55 -10.23 -16.37
N SER A 124 -1.29 -9.82 -16.46
CA SER A 124 -0.39 -10.31 -17.50
C SER A 124 0.28 -11.60 -17.04
N LEU A 125 0.26 -12.63 -17.89
CA LEU A 125 1.09 -13.83 -17.75
C LEU A 125 2.49 -13.58 -18.31
N ILE A 126 2.63 -12.58 -19.19
CA ILE A 126 3.89 -12.22 -19.82
C ILE A 126 4.70 -11.35 -18.86
N LYS A 127 5.93 -11.75 -18.63
CA LYS A 127 6.95 -10.97 -17.93
C LYS A 127 7.95 -10.47 -18.96
N ARG A 128 8.21 -9.18 -18.96
CA ARG A 128 9.19 -8.56 -19.84
C ARG A 128 10.52 -8.42 -19.10
N PRO A 129 11.66 -8.67 -19.78
CA PRO A 129 12.96 -8.41 -19.17
C PRO A 129 13.16 -6.92 -18.95
N GLY A 130 13.90 -6.56 -17.92
CA GLY A 130 14.26 -5.17 -17.63
C GLY A 130 14.60 -4.96 -16.17
N LYS A 131 14.94 -3.71 -15.82
CA LYS A 131 15.32 -3.30 -14.47
C LYS A 131 14.11 -2.75 -13.72
N ILE A 132 13.67 -3.44 -12.68
CA ILE A 132 12.66 -2.92 -11.78
C ILE A 132 13.33 -2.00 -10.78
N THR A 133 12.84 -0.78 -10.71
CA THR A 133 13.33 0.26 -9.80
C THR A 133 12.22 0.64 -8.82
N PHE A 134 12.61 0.78 -7.55
CA PHE A 134 11.76 1.33 -6.50
C PHE A 134 12.36 2.66 -6.02
N SER A 135 11.53 3.69 -5.97
CA SER A 135 11.87 4.98 -5.37
C SER A 135 11.14 5.10 -4.04
N VAL A 136 11.90 5.32 -2.99
CA VAL A 136 11.38 5.46 -1.62
C VAL A 136 11.45 6.94 -1.27
N GLY A 137 10.31 7.55 -0.99
CA GLY A 137 10.22 8.96 -0.65
C GLY A 137 10.62 9.27 0.78
N GLY A 138 10.67 10.55 1.11
CA GLY A 138 10.82 10.98 2.50
C GLY A 138 9.54 10.69 3.30
N GLN A 139 9.71 10.24 4.53
CA GLN A 139 8.60 10.19 5.48
C GLN A 139 8.08 11.60 5.74
N PHE A 140 6.77 11.77 5.81
CA PHE A 140 6.16 13.03 6.20
C PHE A 140 5.18 12.84 7.35
N THR A 141 5.15 13.82 8.26
CA THR A 141 4.20 13.87 9.36
C THR A 141 2.79 14.10 8.85
N THR A 142 1.82 13.56 9.56
CA THR A 142 0.38 13.74 9.31
C THR A 142 -0.27 14.64 10.35
N GLU A 143 0.53 15.17 11.28
CA GLU A 143 0.11 16.14 12.26
C GLU A 143 -0.40 17.41 11.54
N ASP A 144 -1.53 17.92 11.97
CA ASP A 144 -2.21 19.10 11.39
C ASP A 144 -2.63 18.98 9.91
N MET A 145 -2.55 17.78 9.31
CA MET A 145 -2.98 17.54 7.93
C MET A 145 -4.40 16.98 7.87
N GLU A 146 -5.17 17.42 6.86
CA GLU A 146 -6.45 16.80 6.54
C GLU A 146 -6.25 15.52 5.70
N ILE A 147 -7.25 14.64 5.72
CA ILE A 147 -7.20 13.33 5.04
C ILE A 147 -6.89 13.48 3.54
N ASP A 148 -7.55 14.44 2.89
CA ASP A 148 -7.33 14.70 1.47
C ASP A 148 -5.94 15.25 1.18
N GLU A 149 -5.36 16.04 2.10
CA GLU A 149 -3.99 16.55 1.98
C GLU A 149 -2.96 15.44 2.11
N ILE A 150 -3.14 14.50 3.07
CA ILE A 150 -2.27 13.32 3.22
C ILE A 150 -2.27 12.50 1.94
N ASN A 151 -3.45 12.18 1.42
CA ASN A 151 -3.60 11.43 0.18
C ASN A 151 -2.98 12.16 -1.01
N LYS A 152 -3.28 13.46 -1.15
CA LYS A 152 -2.78 14.29 -2.25
C LYS A 152 -1.26 14.37 -2.22
N ARG A 153 -0.65 14.63 -1.07
CA ARG A 153 0.80 14.73 -0.91
C ARG A 153 1.51 13.43 -1.31
N ALA A 154 1.00 12.29 -0.84
CA ALA A 154 1.55 10.99 -1.21
C ALA A 154 1.35 10.68 -2.70
N GLN A 155 0.17 10.95 -3.24
CA GLN A 155 -0.17 10.69 -4.64
C GLN A 155 0.66 11.55 -5.58
N ASP A 156 0.76 12.85 -5.34
CA ASP A 156 1.53 13.79 -6.17
C ASP A 156 3.01 13.36 -6.25
N TRP A 157 3.59 12.95 -5.11
CA TRP A 157 4.96 12.47 -5.08
C TRP A 157 5.12 11.15 -5.86
N ILE A 158 4.26 10.15 -5.62
CA ILE A 158 4.30 8.84 -6.29
C ILE A 158 4.15 9.00 -7.81
N GLU A 159 3.15 9.77 -8.26
CA GLU A 159 2.89 9.96 -9.69
C GLU A 159 3.99 10.76 -10.39
N LYS A 160 4.63 11.71 -9.69
CA LYS A 160 5.82 12.42 -10.19
C LYS A 160 6.99 11.45 -10.40
N GLU A 161 7.28 10.60 -9.41
CA GLU A 161 8.37 9.62 -9.50
C GLU A 161 8.14 8.60 -10.62
N ILE A 162 6.89 8.15 -10.82
CA ILE A 162 6.59 7.21 -11.90
C ILE A 162 6.90 7.79 -13.27
N LYS A 163 6.68 9.08 -13.48
CA LYS A 163 7.03 9.77 -14.75
C LYS A 163 8.55 9.79 -14.98
N ASN A 164 9.34 9.76 -13.91
CA ASN A 164 10.81 9.76 -13.99
C ASN A 164 11.39 8.37 -14.36
N PHE A 165 10.61 7.29 -14.26
CA PHE A 165 11.05 5.95 -14.66
C PHE A 165 10.93 5.66 -16.16
N GLY A 166 10.22 6.49 -16.89
CA GLY A 166 9.92 6.35 -18.34
C GLY A 166 10.86 6.97 -19.23
#